data_d21f88c7f59242ee9e25bb73f7f66f56
#
_entry.id   d21f88c7f59242ee9e25bb73f7f66f56
#
_cell.length_a   1.000
_cell.length_b   1.000
_cell.length_c   1.000
_cell.angle_alpha   90.00
_cell.angle_beta   90.00
_cell.angle_gamma   90.00
#
_symmetry.space_group_name_H-M   'P 1'
#
loop_
_entity.id
_entity.type
_entity.pdbx_description
1 polymer ?
#
loop_
_entity_poly.entity_id
_entity_poly.type
_entity_poly.pdbx_seq_one_letter_code
_entity_poly.pdbx_strand_id
1 'polypeptide(L)'
;NDTHGHLVGSRVLGEVGSLLRRSVRDVDLVIRYGGDEYTIILVETDPESTALVAERIRATVEAYRFMESDGLDIRLTVCIGFACFPDDTRSKMELLEVADKAMYRGKFSGRNRVFRALRDN
;
A
#
# COMPACT_ATOMS: atom_id res chain seq x y z
N ASN A 1 -17.65 11.60 19.10
CA ASN A 1 -17.88 10.40 19.86
C ASN A 1 -17.02 9.26 19.33
N ASP A 2 -16.25 8.63 20.20
CA ASP A 2 -15.26 7.64 19.84
C ASP A 2 -15.84 6.42 19.14
N THR A 3 -17.04 5.99 19.51
CA THR A 3 -17.68 4.82 18.91
C THR A 3 -17.99 5.07 17.43
N HIS A 4 -18.54 6.21 17.09
CA HIS A 4 -18.83 6.56 15.71
C HIS A 4 -17.54 6.75 14.91
N GLY A 5 -16.56 7.41 15.49
CA GLY A 5 -15.27 7.58 14.83
C GLY A 5 -14.57 6.27 14.55
N HIS A 6 -14.65 5.32 15.48
CA HIS A 6 -14.05 3.99 15.31
C HIS A 6 -14.74 3.19 14.20
N LEU A 7 -16.08 3.21 14.15
CA LEU A 7 -16.83 2.50 13.11
C LEU A 7 -16.55 3.06 11.72
N VAL A 8 -16.54 4.39 11.60
CA VAL A 8 -16.21 5.04 10.34
C VAL A 8 -14.80 4.68 9.90
N GLY A 9 -13.84 4.74 10.82
CA GLY A 9 -12.45 4.38 10.54
C GLY A 9 -12.31 2.94 10.03
N SER A 10 -13.00 1.99 10.66
CA SER A 10 -12.97 0.58 10.24
C SER A 10 -13.53 0.40 8.83
N ARG A 11 -14.61 1.09 8.51
CA ARG A 11 -15.23 0.99 7.18
C ARG A 11 -14.36 1.61 6.11
N VAL A 12 -13.73 2.75 6.42
CA VAL A 12 -12.81 3.40 5.50
C VAL A 12 -11.62 2.49 5.21
N LEU A 13 -11.05 1.86 6.23
CA LEU A 13 -9.94 0.91 6.04
C LEU A 13 -10.35 -0.27 5.19
N GLY A 14 -11.59 -0.75 5.34
CA GLY A 14 -12.13 -1.80 4.50
C GLY A 14 -12.21 -1.38 3.04
N GLU A 15 -12.65 -0.15 2.78
CA GLU A 15 -12.71 0.39 1.42
C GLU A 15 -11.31 0.55 0.82
N VAL A 16 -10.34 1.04 1.60
CA VAL A 16 -8.96 1.16 1.15
C VAL A 16 -8.40 -0.20 0.76
N GLY A 17 -8.55 -1.19 1.65
CA GLY A 17 -8.09 -2.55 1.39
C GLY A 17 -8.71 -3.13 0.13
N SER A 18 -10.00 -2.95 -0.06
CA SER A 18 -10.72 -3.39 -1.23
C SER A 18 -10.21 -2.72 -2.51
N LEU A 19 -9.97 -1.41 -2.44
CA LEU A 19 -9.45 -0.62 -3.55
C LEU A 19 -8.05 -1.11 -3.97
N LEU A 20 -7.18 -1.31 -2.99
CA LEU A 20 -5.84 -1.81 -3.26
C LEU A 20 -5.89 -3.22 -3.85
N ARG A 21 -6.72 -4.10 -3.28
CA ARG A 21 -6.83 -5.48 -3.75
C ARG A 21 -7.31 -5.56 -5.19
N ARG A 22 -8.24 -4.70 -5.58
CA ARG A 22 -8.73 -4.63 -6.96
C ARG A 22 -7.69 -4.04 -7.94
N SER A 23 -6.70 -3.35 -7.42
CA SER A 23 -5.69 -2.67 -8.24
C SER A 23 -4.53 -3.58 -8.63
N VAL A 24 -4.47 -4.79 -8.08
CA VAL A 24 -3.41 -5.76 -8.35
C VAL A 24 -4.02 -7.09 -8.77
N ARG A 25 -3.17 -8.01 -9.24
CA ARG A 25 -3.61 -9.33 -9.69
C ARG A 25 -3.81 -10.27 -8.48
N ASP A 26 -4.52 -11.38 -8.71
CA ASP A 26 -4.77 -12.38 -7.65
C ASP A 26 -3.47 -12.98 -7.09
N VAL A 27 -2.44 -13.08 -7.90
CA VAL A 27 -1.15 -13.62 -7.47
C VAL A 27 -0.33 -12.63 -6.67
N ASP A 28 -0.71 -11.37 -6.72
CA ASP A 28 0.01 -10.30 -6.02
C ASP A 28 -0.44 -10.21 -4.57
N LEU A 29 0.43 -9.67 -3.72
CA LEU A 29 0.14 -9.54 -2.29
C LEU A 29 -0.05 -8.08 -1.92
N VAL A 30 -1.03 -7.83 -1.07
CA VAL A 30 -1.25 -6.52 -0.45
C VAL A 30 -1.25 -6.75 1.07
N ILE A 31 -0.33 -6.08 1.77
CA ILE A 31 -0.17 -6.23 3.21
C ILE A 31 -0.31 -4.86 3.87
N ARG A 32 -1.17 -4.80 4.88
CA ARG A 32 -1.33 -3.58 5.65
C ARG A 32 -0.46 -3.66 6.91
N TYR A 33 0.38 -2.65 7.12
CA TYR A 33 1.24 -2.57 8.32
C TYR A 33 0.63 -1.73 9.44
N GLY A 34 -0.12 -0.73 9.08
CA GLY A 34 -0.74 0.14 10.07
C GLY A 34 -1.53 1.21 9.33
N GLY A 35 -2.18 2.10 10.02
CA GLY A 35 -3.02 3.17 9.50
C GLY A 35 -3.04 3.36 7.99
N ASP A 36 -2.09 4.12 7.49
CA ASP A 36 -1.97 4.46 6.07
C ASP A 36 -0.79 3.77 5.37
N GLU A 37 -0.26 2.71 5.98
CA GLU A 37 0.94 2.03 5.51
C GLU A 37 0.62 0.67 4.90
N TYR A 38 0.99 0.51 3.62
CA TYR A 38 0.74 -0.72 2.86
C TYR A 38 2.00 -1.15 2.12
N THR A 39 2.16 -2.45 1.97
CA THR A 39 3.19 -3.01 1.10
C THR A 39 2.53 -3.83 0.03
N ILE A 40 2.95 -3.66 -1.21
CA ILE A 40 2.52 -4.49 -2.32
C ILE A 40 3.71 -5.29 -2.84
N ILE A 41 3.44 -6.54 -3.20
CA ILE A 41 4.45 -7.41 -3.77
C ILE A 41 3.90 -7.92 -5.09
N LEU A 42 4.51 -7.48 -6.18
CA LEU A 42 4.10 -7.89 -7.52
C LEU A 42 5.01 -9.00 -8.02
N VAL A 43 4.39 -10.12 -8.36
CA VAL A 43 5.09 -11.33 -8.77
C VAL A 43 5.46 -11.25 -10.26
N GLU A 44 6.71 -11.57 -10.57
CA GLU A 44 7.22 -11.60 -11.94
C GLU A 44 6.95 -10.30 -12.71
N THR A 45 7.08 -9.19 -12.01
CA THR A 45 6.91 -7.86 -12.58
C THR A 45 8.20 -7.09 -12.39
N ASP A 46 8.66 -6.43 -13.43
CA ASP A 46 9.90 -5.65 -13.35
C ASP A 46 9.74 -4.44 -12.42
N PRO A 47 10.85 -3.90 -11.90
CA PRO A 47 10.79 -2.79 -10.95
C PRO A 47 10.15 -1.54 -11.51
N GLU A 48 10.38 -1.25 -12.77
CA GLU A 48 9.81 -0.05 -13.41
C GLU A 48 8.29 -0.14 -13.49
N SER A 49 7.78 -1.29 -13.94
CA SER A 49 6.34 -1.53 -14.01
C SER A 49 5.70 -1.54 -12.63
N THR A 50 6.40 -2.12 -11.64
CA THR A 50 5.91 -2.15 -10.25
C THR A 50 5.79 -0.73 -9.69
N ALA A 51 6.78 0.11 -9.94
CA ALA A 51 6.76 1.50 -9.49
C ALA A 51 5.57 2.26 -10.10
N LEU A 52 5.28 2.02 -11.39
CA LEU A 52 4.14 2.63 -12.06
C LEU A 52 2.81 2.20 -11.44
N VAL A 53 2.68 0.90 -11.14
CA VAL A 53 1.47 0.38 -10.49
C VAL A 53 1.31 0.99 -9.10
N ALA A 54 2.38 1.01 -8.31
CA ALA A 54 2.35 1.57 -6.96
C ALA A 54 1.97 3.04 -6.97
N GLU A 55 2.53 3.83 -7.88
CA GLU A 55 2.20 5.24 -8.00
C GLU A 55 0.75 5.46 -8.45
N ARG A 56 0.27 4.63 -9.36
CA ARG A 56 -1.12 4.68 -9.78
C ARG A 56 -2.06 4.40 -8.60
N ILE A 57 -1.73 3.42 -7.78
CA ILE A 57 -2.52 3.08 -6.59
C ILE A 57 -2.52 4.26 -5.62
N ARG A 58 -1.35 4.82 -5.32
CA ARG A 58 -1.24 5.98 -4.44
C ARG A 58 -2.12 7.13 -4.91
N ALA A 59 -2.02 7.48 -6.19
CA ALA A 59 -2.80 8.57 -6.77
C ALA A 59 -4.30 8.26 -6.76
N THR A 60 -4.67 7.02 -7.01
CA THR A 60 -6.07 6.58 -6.96
C THR A 60 -6.66 6.74 -5.57
N VAL A 61 -5.91 6.34 -4.53
CA VAL A 61 -6.36 6.50 -3.15
C VAL A 61 -6.52 7.98 -2.80
N GLU A 62 -5.54 8.80 -3.18
CA GLU A 62 -5.57 10.23 -2.90
C GLU A 62 -6.80 10.90 -3.51
N ALA A 63 -7.20 10.49 -4.71
CA ALA A 63 -8.32 11.07 -5.42
C ALA A 63 -9.68 10.47 -5.03
N TYR A 64 -9.68 9.34 -4.33
CA TYR A 64 -10.91 8.60 -4.04
C TYR A 64 -11.69 9.25 -2.91
N ARG A 65 -13.02 9.24 -3.05
CA ARG A 65 -13.95 9.74 -2.03
C ARG A 65 -14.47 8.55 -1.24
N PHE A 66 -13.92 8.35 -0.05
CA PHE A 66 -14.31 7.24 0.79
C PHE A 66 -15.64 7.52 1.48
N MET A 67 -16.46 6.50 1.65
CA MET A 67 -17.75 6.56 2.31
C MET A 67 -18.76 7.46 1.58
N GLU A 68 -18.60 7.63 0.29
CA GLU A 68 -19.50 8.48 -0.51
C GLU A 68 -20.95 7.99 -0.46
N SER A 69 -21.13 6.66 -0.51
CA SER A 69 -22.48 6.06 -0.43
C SER A 69 -23.19 6.33 0.88
N ASP A 70 -22.45 6.70 1.93
CA ASP A 70 -23.00 7.07 3.23
C ASP A 70 -23.12 8.57 3.40
N GLY A 71 -22.96 9.32 2.33
CA GLY A 71 -23.07 10.78 2.37
C GLY A 71 -21.83 11.48 2.91
N LEU A 72 -20.71 10.78 3.03
CA LEU A 72 -19.46 11.34 3.53
C LEU A 72 -18.46 11.54 2.40
N ASP A 73 -17.52 12.43 2.60
CA ASP A 73 -16.42 12.66 1.67
C ASP A 73 -15.11 12.61 2.45
N ILE A 74 -14.64 11.40 2.68
CA ILE A 74 -13.41 11.19 3.44
C ILE A 74 -12.26 11.03 2.45
N ARG A 75 -11.22 11.80 2.63
CA ARG A 75 -10.01 11.78 1.80
C ARG A 75 -8.86 11.21 2.60
N LEU A 76 -8.09 10.36 1.95
CA LEU A 76 -6.94 9.70 2.57
C LEU A 76 -5.76 9.71 1.64
N THR A 77 -4.58 9.53 2.23
CA THR A 77 -3.37 9.22 1.49
C THR A 77 -2.76 7.96 2.07
N VAL A 78 -1.90 7.29 1.30
CA VAL A 78 -1.25 6.07 1.74
C VAL A 78 0.24 6.12 1.44
N CYS A 79 1.00 5.42 2.26
CA CYS A 79 2.40 5.11 1.99
C CYS A 79 2.47 3.68 1.45
N ILE A 80 3.08 3.51 0.30
CA ILE A 80 3.18 2.21 -0.34
C ILE A 80 4.64 1.83 -0.51
N GLY A 81 5.05 0.79 0.22
CA GLY A 81 6.31 0.12 -0.04
C GLY A 81 6.08 -0.97 -1.07
N PHE A 82 7.02 -1.19 -1.96
CA PHE A 82 6.89 -2.28 -2.91
C PHE A 82 8.19 -3.05 -3.06
N ALA A 83 8.05 -4.31 -3.42
CA ALA A 83 9.18 -5.18 -3.72
C ALA A 83 8.86 -6.03 -4.94
N CYS A 84 9.91 -6.44 -5.63
CA CYS A 84 9.81 -7.22 -6.85
C CYS A 84 10.49 -8.57 -6.66
N PHE A 85 9.85 -9.61 -7.12
CA PHE A 85 10.45 -10.93 -7.14
C PHE A 85 10.60 -11.35 -8.59
N PRO A 86 11.79 -11.77 -9.02
CA PRO A 86 13.00 -12.04 -8.21
C PRO A 86 14.00 -10.89 -8.11
N ASP A 87 13.68 -9.68 -8.60
CA ASP A 87 14.66 -8.60 -8.72
C ASP A 87 15.24 -8.12 -7.38
N ASP A 88 14.37 -7.92 -6.38
CA ASP A 88 14.79 -7.39 -5.09
C ASP A 88 15.23 -8.48 -4.12
N THR A 89 14.84 -9.71 -4.37
CA THR A 89 15.18 -10.84 -3.53
C THR A 89 14.99 -12.15 -4.29
N ARG A 90 15.69 -13.19 -3.87
CA ARG A 90 15.57 -14.52 -4.46
C ARG A 90 14.70 -15.47 -3.64
N SER A 91 14.25 -15.02 -2.50
CA SER A 91 13.47 -15.81 -1.56
C SER A 91 12.18 -15.07 -1.22
N LYS A 92 11.05 -15.78 -1.23
CA LYS A 92 9.76 -15.18 -0.85
C LYS A 92 9.75 -14.72 0.61
N MET A 93 10.46 -15.42 1.50
CA MET A 93 10.55 -15.01 2.89
C MET A 93 11.35 -13.71 3.05
N GLU A 94 12.46 -13.61 2.33
CA GLU A 94 13.30 -12.42 2.33
C GLU A 94 12.54 -11.22 1.75
N LEU A 95 11.64 -11.48 0.81
CA LEU A 95 10.83 -10.45 0.16
C LEU A 95 10.02 -9.64 1.17
N LEU A 96 9.40 -10.32 2.14
CA LEU A 96 8.65 -9.65 3.19
C LEU A 96 9.54 -8.78 4.08
N GLU A 97 10.73 -9.26 4.43
CA GLU A 97 11.68 -8.49 5.22
C GLU A 97 12.14 -7.24 4.49
N VAL A 98 12.43 -7.38 3.20
CA VAL A 98 12.89 -6.26 2.38
C VAL A 98 11.79 -5.22 2.24
N ALA A 99 10.55 -5.66 2.04
CA ALA A 99 9.39 -4.77 1.96
C ALA A 99 9.15 -4.05 3.29
N ASP A 100 9.29 -4.75 4.42
CA ASP A 100 9.19 -4.17 5.76
C ASP A 100 10.19 -3.03 5.95
N LYS A 101 11.44 -3.27 5.57
CA LYS A 101 12.50 -2.27 5.69
C LYS A 101 12.20 -1.04 4.83
N ALA A 102 11.68 -1.25 3.62
CA ALA A 102 11.32 -0.15 2.76
C ALA A 102 10.23 0.71 3.39
N MET A 103 9.21 0.06 3.96
CA MET A 103 8.11 0.75 4.62
C MET A 103 8.61 1.54 5.83
N TYR A 104 9.48 0.96 6.63
CA TYR A 104 10.06 1.62 7.78
C TYR A 104 10.83 2.87 7.38
N ARG A 105 11.63 2.80 6.32
CA ARG A 105 12.36 3.97 5.81
C ARG A 105 11.41 5.03 5.29
N GLY A 106 10.37 4.62 4.59
CA GLY A 106 9.38 5.53 4.04
C GLY A 106 8.65 6.34 5.10
N LYS A 107 8.42 5.72 6.25
CA LYS A 107 7.76 6.35 7.38
C LYS A 107 8.48 7.60 7.85
N PHE A 108 9.81 7.61 7.77
CA PHE A 108 10.61 8.76 8.17
C PHE A 108 10.82 9.78 7.06
N SER A 109 10.45 9.42 5.83
CA SER A 109 10.59 10.31 4.67
C SER A 109 9.34 11.13 4.37
N GLY A 110 8.25 10.86 5.08
CA GLY A 110 6.98 11.58 4.90
C GLY A 110 5.83 10.65 4.58
N ARG A 111 4.66 11.25 4.31
CA ARG A 111 3.43 10.52 4.00
C ARG A 111 3.11 10.63 2.52
N ASN A 112 2.13 9.85 2.06
CA ASN A 112 1.64 9.91 0.69
C ASN A 112 2.77 9.68 -0.32
N ARG A 113 3.46 8.56 -0.15
CA ARG A 113 4.65 8.24 -0.95
C ARG A 113 4.70 6.79 -1.36
N VAL A 114 5.51 6.53 -2.39
CA VAL A 114 5.83 5.18 -2.85
C VAL A 114 7.32 4.94 -2.65
N PHE A 115 7.67 3.79 -2.12
CA PHE A 115 9.07 3.42 -1.85
C PHE A 115 9.36 2.02 -2.36
N ARG A 116 10.51 1.88 -3.01
CA ARG A 116 10.99 0.56 -3.39
C ARG A 116 11.82 -0.02 -2.25
N ALA A 117 11.63 -1.31 -2.01
CA ALA A 117 12.47 -2.05 -1.10
C ALA A 117 13.90 -2.11 -1.65
N LEU A 118 14.86 -1.63 -0.89
CA LEU A 118 16.26 -1.63 -1.28
C LEU A 118 16.99 -2.71 -0.50
N ARG A 119 17.91 -3.41 -1.18
CA ARG A 119 18.78 -4.36 -0.51
C ARG A 119 19.75 -3.60 0.39
N ASP A 120 19.95 -4.15 1.58
CA ASP A 120 21.05 -3.72 2.42
C ASP A 120 22.32 -4.40 1.89
N ASN A 121 23.30 -3.60 1.59
CA ASN A 121 24.61 -4.11 1.20
C ASN A 121 25.42 -4.48 2.43
#